data_2306a16fb2d287b61c2f5b96afbd70c8
#
_entry.id   2306a16fb2d287b61c2f5b96afbd70c8
#
_cell.length_a   1.000
_cell.length_b   1.000
_cell.length_c   1.000
_cell.angle_alpha   90.00
_cell.angle_beta   90.00
_cell.angle_gamma   90.00
#
_symmetry.space_group_name_H-M   'P 1'
#
loop_
_entity.id
_entity.type
_entity.pdbx_description
1 polymer ?
#
loop_
_entity_poly.entity_id
_entity_poly.type
_entity_poly.pdbx_seq_one_letter_code
_entity_poly.pdbx_strand_id
1 'polypeptide(L)'
;MRCRELLNGFEWECTRGNAEREIKEVVYDSRKIKPGCMFICICGYKVDGHQFAGEAAEKGAAALVVQKDVELPPESDITVIRVEDSRYAMAFISAAYFGHPADRLKVIGITGTKGKTTSTYLIKSILEKAGYKVGLVGTIETIIGDRHIPADNTTPESFMLQQYFREMEEEGCDIVVMEVASQGLKLHRTQGFTFEIGIFTNLEPDHIGPDEHADFEEYLACKGLLFRQCWLGIVNRDDAHTDAVTKGHTCQLETFGLDKRADIYADHIELVNKPGELGIRFQVRERGIGNIPFEVEVPAPGRFSVYNALAAIAVCRHFKVENSQIQKALLGASVRGRIEMVPVSDQFTLLIDYAHNAMSLKSLLTTLREYNPTRLVSLFGCGGNRSKLRRFEMGEVSGNYADFTVITSDNPRYEEPEDIIEDIKSGIKKTNGKHVAICDRKEAIAYAIDQARPGDIIIIAGKGHEDYQEIKGVKYPMDDRVLIAEILKERAEQG
;
A
#
# COMPACT_ATOMS: atom_id res chain seq x y z
N MET A 1 -25.26 11.79 -20.74
CA MET A 1 -24.02 12.56 -21.00
C MET A 1 -23.64 12.34 -22.45
N ARG A 2 -23.16 13.35 -23.18
CA ARG A 2 -22.71 13.14 -24.56
C ARG A 2 -21.30 12.58 -24.60
N CYS A 3 -20.98 11.74 -25.58
CA CYS A 3 -19.66 11.15 -25.75
C CYS A 3 -18.56 12.23 -25.74
N ARG A 4 -18.73 13.34 -26.49
CA ARG A 4 -17.79 14.46 -26.54
C ARG A 4 -17.50 15.09 -25.16
N GLU A 5 -18.45 15.13 -24.25
CA GLU A 5 -18.29 15.70 -22.91
C GLU A 5 -17.32 14.88 -22.05
N LEU A 6 -17.15 13.60 -22.37
CA LEU A 6 -16.24 12.67 -21.71
C LEU A 6 -14.81 12.75 -22.25
N LEU A 7 -14.58 13.33 -23.44
CA LEU A 7 -13.34 13.27 -24.18
C LEU A 7 -12.48 14.55 -24.02
N ASN A 8 -12.48 15.14 -22.85
CA ASN A 8 -11.69 16.33 -22.55
C ASN A 8 -10.35 15.96 -21.91
N GLY A 9 -9.29 16.74 -22.21
CA GLY A 9 -7.99 16.64 -21.56
C GLY A 9 -6.98 15.68 -22.23
N PHE A 10 -7.33 15.07 -23.38
CA PHE A 10 -6.44 14.23 -24.18
C PHE A 10 -6.80 14.31 -25.67
N GLU A 11 -5.89 13.87 -26.54
CA GLU A 11 -6.12 13.83 -27.99
C GLU A 11 -6.93 12.59 -28.40
N TRP A 12 -7.88 12.78 -29.29
CA TRP A 12 -8.73 11.71 -29.81
C TRP A 12 -9.24 12.02 -31.22
N GLU A 13 -9.62 10.96 -31.93
CA GLU A 13 -10.24 11.02 -33.25
C GLU A 13 -11.51 10.17 -33.28
N CYS A 14 -12.59 10.70 -33.87
CA CYS A 14 -13.80 9.92 -34.14
C CYS A 14 -13.66 9.27 -35.53
N THR A 15 -13.28 8.00 -35.58
CA THR A 15 -13.05 7.25 -36.82
C THR A 15 -14.32 6.64 -37.41
N ARG A 16 -15.38 6.52 -36.58
CA ARG A 16 -16.71 6.03 -37.03
C ARG A 16 -17.81 6.62 -36.15
N GLY A 17 -18.99 6.85 -36.73
CA GLY A 17 -20.17 7.29 -36.01
C GLY A 17 -20.17 8.79 -35.69
N ASN A 18 -20.67 9.15 -34.49
CA ASN A 18 -20.85 10.56 -34.08
C ASN A 18 -20.52 10.76 -32.59
N ALA A 19 -19.60 11.65 -32.30
CA ALA A 19 -19.19 11.99 -30.94
C ALA A 19 -20.26 12.73 -30.12
N GLU A 20 -21.36 13.17 -30.74
CA GLU A 20 -22.52 13.76 -30.03
C GLU A 20 -23.48 12.69 -29.48
N ARG A 21 -23.20 11.39 -29.71
CA ARG A 21 -23.99 10.27 -29.20
C ARG A 21 -24.12 10.32 -27.68
N GLU A 22 -25.31 10.00 -27.19
CA GLU A 22 -25.58 9.88 -25.76
C GLU A 22 -24.94 8.60 -25.18
N ILE A 23 -24.24 8.73 -24.06
CA ILE A 23 -23.63 7.68 -23.28
C ILE A 23 -24.36 7.53 -21.96
N LYS A 24 -24.87 6.33 -21.68
CA LYS A 24 -25.60 6.03 -20.44
C LYS A 24 -24.65 5.63 -19.31
N GLU A 25 -23.60 4.87 -19.63
CA GLU A 25 -22.66 4.31 -18.67
C GLU A 25 -21.29 4.15 -19.32
N VAL A 26 -20.22 4.28 -18.54
CA VAL A 26 -18.83 3.97 -18.96
C VAL A 26 -18.41 2.66 -18.33
N VAL A 27 -17.86 1.73 -19.13
CA VAL A 27 -17.41 0.42 -18.70
C VAL A 27 -16.07 0.06 -19.34
N TYR A 28 -15.22 -0.66 -18.62
CA TYR A 28 -13.94 -1.21 -19.11
C TYR A 28 -13.82 -2.73 -18.91
N ASP A 29 -14.83 -3.35 -18.30
CA ASP A 29 -14.98 -4.80 -18.15
C ASP A 29 -16.00 -5.31 -19.18
N SER A 30 -15.58 -6.18 -20.11
CA SER A 30 -16.43 -6.72 -21.18
C SER A 30 -17.67 -7.45 -20.68
N ARG A 31 -17.63 -7.99 -19.46
CA ARG A 31 -18.77 -8.65 -18.80
C ARG A 31 -19.87 -7.67 -18.39
N LYS A 32 -19.56 -6.39 -18.30
CA LYS A 32 -20.48 -5.31 -17.90
C LYS A 32 -21.06 -4.55 -19.08
N ILE A 33 -20.76 -4.95 -20.32
CA ILE A 33 -21.28 -4.27 -21.52
C ILE A 33 -22.79 -4.39 -21.59
N LYS A 34 -23.46 -3.21 -21.76
CA LYS A 34 -24.90 -3.04 -21.85
C LYS A 34 -25.25 -2.05 -22.97
N PRO A 35 -26.52 -2.07 -23.50
CA PRO A 35 -26.94 -1.12 -24.50
C PRO A 35 -26.79 0.33 -24.04
N GLY A 36 -26.17 1.14 -24.90
CA GLY A 36 -25.91 2.56 -24.64
C GLY A 36 -24.66 2.89 -23.83
N CYS A 37 -23.83 1.90 -23.45
CA CYS A 37 -22.58 2.16 -22.74
C CYS A 37 -21.46 2.64 -23.69
N MET A 38 -20.47 3.31 -23.12
CA MET A 38 -19.14 3.48 -23.72
C MET A 38 -18.24 2.39 -23.17
N PHE A 39 -17.71 1.52 -24.03
CA PHE A 39 -16.76 0.48 -23.65
C PHE A 39 -15.33 0.90 -23.97
N ILE A 40 -14.47 0.95 -22.96
CA ILE A 40 -13.05 1.29 -23.10
C ILE A 40 -12.25 0.01 -23.26
N CYS A 41 -11.66 -0.19 -24.43
CA CYS A 41 -10.84 -1.35 -24.76
C CYS A 41 -9.42 -1.16 -24.21
N ILE A 42 -9.08 -1.85 -23.14
CA ILE A 42 -7.77 -1.77 -22.49
C ILE A 42 -6.89 -2.93 -22.90
N CYS A 43 -5.63 -2.66 -23.25
CA CYS A 43 -4.59 -3.69 -23.38
C CYS A 43 -4.19 -4.17 -21.97
N GLY A 44 -4.69 -5.33 -21.54
CA GLY A 44 -4.32 -5.97 -20.29
C GLY A 44 -3.15 -6.92 -20.44
N TYR A 45 -2.51 -7.31 -19.34
CA TYR A 45 -1.40 -8.28 -19.36
C TYR A 45 -1.80 -9.67 -19.84
N LYS A 46 -3.02 -10.14 -19.51
CA LYS A 46 -3.51 -11.47 -19.85
C LYS A 46 -4.53 -11.45 -21.00
N VAL A 47 -5.29 -10.40 -21.11
CA VAL A 47 -6.42 -10.29 -22.03
C VAL A 47 -6.43 -8.88 -22.62
N ASP A 48 -6.53 -8.80 -23.94
CA ASP A 48 -6.70 -7.53 -24.65
C ASP A 48 -8.18 -7.22 -24.86
N GLY A 49 -8.64 -6.12 -24.27
CA GLY A 49 -10.02 -5.67 -24.35
C GLY A 49 -10.53 -5.41 -25.77
N HIS A 50 -9.64 -5.13 -26.72
CA HIS A 50 -10.00 -4.87 -28.13
C HIS A 50 -10.64 -6.08 -28.80
N GLN A 51 -10.32 -7.31 -28.37
CA GLN A 51 -10.96 -8.54 -28.88
C GLN A 51 -12.48 -8.60 -28.64
N PHE A 52 -12.99 -7.81 -27.68
CA PHE A 52 -14.41 -7.75 -27.35
C PHE A 52 -15.16 -6.63 -28.08
N ALA A 53 -14.50 -5.89 -28.99
CA ALA A 53 -15.11 -4.74 -29.68
C ALA A 53 -16.34 -5.14 -30.53
N GLY A 54 -16.24 -6.28 -31.27
CA GLY A 54 -17.36 -6.83 -32.05
C GLY A 54 -18.54 -7.21 -31.15
N GLU A 55 -18.27 -7.94 -30.06
CA GLU A 55 -19.27 -8.32 -29.07
C GLU A 55 -19.93 -7.09 -28.42
N ALA A 56 -19.15 -6.03 -28.13
CA ALA A 56 -19.68 -4.79 -27.60
C ALA A 56 -20.65 -4.11 -28.56
N ALA A 57 -20.33 -4.10 -29.87
CA ALA A 57 -21.22 -3.58 -30.88
C ALA A 57 -22.52 -4.39 -30.98
N GLU A 58 -22.44 -5.73 -30.95
CA GLU A 58 -23.60 -6.63 -30.96
C GLU A 58 -24.50 -6.46 -29.73
N LYS A 59 -23.90 -6.22 -28.56
CA LYS A 59 -24.62 -5.90 -27.32
C LYS A 59 -25.20 -4.49 -27.26
N GLY A 60 -25.01 -3.70 -28.32
CA GLY A 60 -25.58 -2.35 -28.44
C GLY A 60 -24.84 -1.28 -27.65
N ALA A 61 -23.54 -1.42 -27.43
CA ALA A 61 -22.73 -0.33 -26.89
C ALA A 61 -22.83 0.90 -27.81
N ALA A 62 -22.93 2.08 -27.23
CA ALA A 62 -23.05 3.35 -27.97
C ALA A 62 -21.70 3.80 -28.55
N ALA A 63 -20.61 3.56 -27.80
CA ALA A 63 -19.28 3.99 -28.20
C ALA A 63 -18.21 2.97 -27.76
N LEU A 64 -17.10 2.93 -28.51
CA LEU A 64 -15.85 2.27 -28.15
C LEU A 64 -14.74 3.30 -28.04
N VAL A 65 -13.85 3.13 -27.07
CA VAL A 65 -12.56 3.82 -27.01
C VAL A 65 -11.46 2.76 -27.29
N VAL A 66 -10.67 2.99 -28.34
CA VAL A 66 -9.70 2.03 -28.86
C VAL A 66 -8.36 2.70 -29.13
N GLN A 67 -7.24 1.96 -28.92
CA GLN A 67 -5.89 2.43 -29.29
C GLN A 67 -5.33 1.74 -30.54
N LYS A 68 -6.09 0.84 -31.14
CA LYS A 68 -5.77 0.13 -32.40
C LYS A 68 -7.04 -0.20 -33.16
N ASP A 69 -6.90 -0.62 -34.41
CA ASP A 69 -8.03 -1.01 -35.24
C ASP A 69 -8.75 -2.22 -34.68
N VAL A 70 -10.07 -2.24 -34.81
CA VAL A 70 -10.96 -3.30 -34.34
C VAL A 70 -11.90 -3.74 -35.44
N GLU A 71 -12.21 -5.03 -35.47
CA GLU A 71 -13.21 -5.59 -36.39
C GLU A 71 -14.61 -5.37 -35.81
N LEU A 72 -15.49 -4.78 -36.60
CA LEU A 72 -16.85 -4.49 -36.21
C LEU A 72 -17.84 -5.00 -37.27
N PRO A 73 -19.04 -5.43 -36.87
CA PRO A 73 -20.08 -5.74 -37.83
C PRO A 73 -20.35 -4.54 -38.77
N PRO A 74 -20.45 -4.76 -40.10
CA PRO A 74 -20.60 -3.65 -41.05
C PRO A 74 -21.79 -2.74 -40.77
N GLU A 75 -22.91 -3.31 -40.34
CA GLU A 75 -24.18 -2.62 -40.05
C GLU A 75 -24.26 -2.02 -38.65
N SER A 76 -23.19 -2.18 -37.82
CA SER A 76 -23.24 -1.66 -36.46
C SER A 76 -23.23 -0.12 -36.44
N ASP A 77 -24.22 0.46 -35.78
CA ASP A 77 -24.32 1.89 -35.51
C ASP A 77 -23.61 2.23 -34.21
N ILE A 78 -22.28 2.05 -34.16
CA ILE A 78 -21.44 2.34 -33.00
C ILE A 78 -20.48 3.48 -33.29
N THR A 79 -20.24 4.34 -32.31
CA THR A 79 -19.22 5.38 -32.38
C THR A 79 -17.87 4.81 -31.99
N VAL A 80 -16.82 5.06 -32.76
CA VAL A 80 -15.45 4.61 -32.46
C VAL A 80 -14.56 5.83 -32.25
N ILE A 81 -13.99 5.91 -31.06
CA ILE A 81 -13.04 6.95 -30.64
C ILE A 81 -11.65 6.32 -30.58
N ARG A 82 -10.78 6.77 -31.48
CA ARG A 82 -9.37 6.39 -31.50
C ARG A 82 -8.56 7.29 -30.60
N VAL A 83 -7.69 6.69 -29.78
CA VAL A 83 -6.76 7.35 -28.85
C VAL A 83 -5.38 6.74 -28.98
N GLU A 84 -4.34 7.41 -28.52
CA GLU A 84 -2.97 6.87 -28.49
C GLU A 84 -2.86 5.78 -27.42
N ASP A 85 -3.35 6.04 -26.21
CA ASP A 85 -3.36 5.10 -25.07
C ASP A 85 -4.75 5.08 -24.42
N SER A 86 -5.39 3.91 -24.44
CA SER A 86 -6.75 3.77 -23.87
C SER A 86 -6.79 3.81 -22.35
N ARG A 87 -5.67 3.48 -21.64
CA ARG A 87 -5.58 3.63 -20.18
C ARG A 87 -5.46 5.10 -19.78
N TYR A 88 -4.64 5.86 -20.53
CA TYR A 88 -4.53 7.30 -20.35
C TYR A 88 -5.88 7.98 -20.58
N ALA A 89 -6.53 7.67 -21.69
CA ALA A 89 -7.86 8.17 -22.01
C ALA A 89 -8.91 7.80 -20.95
N MET A 90 -8.87 6.54 -20.43
CA MET A 90 -9.78 6.08 -19.39
C MET A 90 -9.72 6.95 -18.14
N ALA A 91 -8.54 7.43 -17.75
CA ALA A 91 -8.40 8.26 -16.56
C ALA A 91 -9.17 9.58 -16.68
N PHE A 92 -9.07 10.26 -17.84
CA PHE A 92 -9.78 11.52 -18.09
C PHE A 92 -11.28 11.29 -18.33
N ILE A 93 -11.64 10.24 -19.07
CA ILE A 93 -13.05 9.85 -19.27
C ILE A 93 -13.72 9.57 -17.94
N SER A 94 -13.04 8.85 -17.05
CA SER A 94 -13.57 8.51 -15.72
C SER A 94 -13.72 9.77 -14.86
N ALA A 95 -12.73 10.68 -14.86
CA ALA A 95 -12.84 11.95 -14.15
C ALA A 95 -14.04 12.75 -14.62
N ALA A 96 -14.24 12.90 -15.94
CA ALA A 96 -15.39 13.58 -16.51
C ALA A 96 -16.71 12.87 -16.19
N TYR A 97 -16.75 11.54 -16.28
CA TYR A 97 -17.94 10.73 -16.00
C TYR A 97 -18.43 10.89 -14.57
N PHE A 98 -17.53 10.93 -13.59
CA PHE A 98 -17.85 11.13 -12.18
C PHE A 98 -17.92 12.62 -11.78
N GLY A 99 -17.76 13.57 -12.73
CA GLY A 99 -17.91 15.01 -12.51
C GLY A 99 -16.73 15.66 -11.81
N HIS A 100 -15.49 15.18 -12.08
CA HIS A 100 -14.22 15.70 -11.54
C HIS A 100 -14.20 15.83 -10.00
N PRO A 101 -14.47 14.76 -9.25
CA PRO A 101 -14.57 14.82 -7.79
C PRO A 101 -13.26 15.26 -7.12
N ALA A 102 -12.10 14.93 -7.70
CA ALA A 102 -10.80 15.32 -7.18
C ALA A 102 -10.57 16.85 -7.14
N ASP A 103 -11.33 17.65 -7.91
CA ASP A 103 -11.23 19.11 -7.87
C ASP A 103 -11.80 19.70 -6.57
N ARG A 104 -12.61 18.92 -5.85
CA ARG A 104 -13.24 19.31 -4.57
C ARG A 104 -12.64 18.60 -3.36
N LEU A 105 -11.66 17.73 -3.60
CA LEU A 105 -10.92 16.98 -2.57
C LEU A 105 -9.44 17.38 -2.59
N LYS A 106 -8.81 17.44 -1.44
CA LYS A 106 -7.35 17.56 -1.37
C LYS A 106 -6.72 16.19 -1.41
N VAL A 107 -6.19 15.79 -2.57
CA VAL A 107 -5.63 14.45 -2.76
C VAL A 107 -4.14 14.45 -2.43
N ILE A 108 -3.73 13.61 -1.47
CA ILE A 108 -2.35 13.42 -1.05
C ILE A 108 -1.88 12.05 -1.52
N GLY A 109 -0.83 11.99 -2.35
CA GLY A 109 -0.28 10.76 -2.89
C GLY A 109 1.06 10.39 -2.28
N ILE A 110 1.26 9.12 -1.91
CA ILE A 110 2.51 8.65 -1.30
C ILE A 110 3.12 7.54 -2.16
N THR A 111 4.35 7.77 -2.64
CA THR A 111 5.13 6.77 -3.36
C THR A 111 6.43 6.43 -2.61
N GLY A 112 7.02 5.29 -2.96
CA GLY A 112 8.26 4.76 -2.40
C GLY A 112 8.25 3.24 -2.40
N THR A 113 9.34 2.60 -2.03
CA THR A 113 9.38 1.14 -1.88
C THR A 113 8.68 0.72 -0.61
N LYS A 114 9.07 1.30 0.54
CA LYS A 114 8.52 0.99 1.87
C LYS A 114 7.91 2.23 2.53
N GLY A 115 7.09 2.02 3.56
CA GLY A 115 6.53 3.10 4.38
C GLY A 115 5.23 3.72 3.86
N LYS A 116 4.80 3.46 2.63
CA LYS A 116 3.56 4.04 2.06
C LYS A 116 2.35 3.83 2.96
N THR A 117 2.01 2.58 3.24
CA THR A 117 0.85 2.21 4.08
C THR A 117 0.92 2.86 5.45
N THR A 118 2.05 2.74 6.15
CA THR A 118 2.21 3.34 7.47
C THR A 118 2.01 4.86 7.41
N SER A 119 2.65 5.54 6.46
CA SER A 119 2.53 7.00 6.32
C SER A 119 1.10 7.44 5.97
N THR A 120 0.36 6.70 5.11
CA THR A 120 -1.05 7.03 4.81
C THR A 120 -1.92 6.98 6.06
N TYR A 121 -1.77 5.95 6.90
CA TYR A 121 -2.53 5.84 8.14
C TYR A 121 -2.12 6.89 9.18
N LEU A 122 -0.81 7.21 9.30
CA LEU A 122 -0.36 8.27 10.20
C LEU A 122 -0.91 9.64 9.78
N ILE A 123 -0.85 9.98 8.50
CA ILE A 123 -1.42 11.23 7.97
C ILE A 123 -2.92 11.29 8.25
N LYS A 124 -3.66 10.22 7.93
CA LYS A 124 -5.09 10.13 8.21
C LYS A 124 -5.38 10.37 9.70
N SER A 125 -4.69 9.65 10.58
CA SER A 125 -4.86 9.77 12.04
C SER A 125 -4.63 11.19 12.55
N ILE A 126 -3.57 11.87 12.07
CA ILE A 126 -3.26 13.24 12.49
C ILE A 126 -4.32 14.22 11.98
N LEU A 127 -4.70 14.11 10.71
CA LEU A 127 -5.69 15.02 10.10
C LEU A 127 -7.09 14.84 10.71
N GLU A 128 -7.50 13.61 10.99
CA GLU A 128 -8.77 13.35 11.68
C GLU A 128 -8.77 13.89 13.11
N LYS A 129 -7.64 13.78 13.82
CA LYS A 129 -7.48 14.39 15.15
C LYS A 129 -7.57 15.91 15.10
N ALA A 130 -7.24 16.51 13.96
CA ALA A 130 -7.40 17.95 13.71
C ALA A 130 -8.81 18.34 13.25
N GLY A 131 -9.72 17.38 13.05
CA GLY A 131 -11.11 17.61 12.71
C GLY A 131 -11.45 17.52 11.22
N TYR A 132 -10.51 17.09 10.35
CA TYR A 132 -10.79 16.81 8.95
C TYR A 132 -11.47 15.47 8.77
N LYS A 133 -12.33 15.34 7.76
CA LYS A 133 -12.86 14.06 7.33
C LYS A 133 -12.00 13.50 6.19
N VAL A 134 -11.35 12.35 6.44
CA VAL A 134 -10.28 11.85 5.58
C VAL A 134 -10.62 10.49 4.97
N GLY A 135 -10.70 10.43 3.64
CA GLY A 135 -10.74 9.19 2.88
C GLY A 135 -9.34 8.57 2.75
N LEU A 136 -9.27 7.24 2.63
CA LEU A 136 -8.01 6.53 2.42
C LEU A 136 -8.14 5.55 1.26
N VAL A 137 -7.09 5.46 0.42
CA VAL A 137 -6.96 4.45 -0.63
C VAL A 137 -5.59 3.80 -0.49
N GLY A 138 -5.53 2.50 -0.21
CA GLY A 138 -4.24 1.84 0.03
C GLY A 138 -4.22 0.34 -0.15
N THR A 139 -3.11 -0.26 0.22
CA THR A 139 -2.83 -1.69 0.08
C THR A 139 -3.77 -2.56 0.92
N ILE A 140 -4.15 -2.07 2.09
CA ILE A 140 -5.02 -2.82 3.01
C ILE A 140 -6.47 -2.69 2.56
N GLU A 141 -6.92 -1.46 2.35
CA GLU A 141 -8.32 -1.13 2.13
C GLU A 141 -8.49 0.26 1.54
N THR A 142 -9.70 0.53 1.05
CA THR A 142 -10.22 1.88 0.80
C THR A 142 -11.22 2.22 1.91
N ILE A 143 -11.04 3.38 2.56
CA ILE A 143 -11.92 3.87 3.65
C ILE A 143 -12.70 5.07 3.15
N ILE A 144 -14.02 4.99 3.21
CA ILE A 144 -14.96 6.05 2.82
C ILE A 144 -15.97 6.27 3.96
N GLY A 145 -15.76 7.30 4.77
CA GLY A 145 -16.49 7.44 6.04
C GLY A 145 -16.27 6.22 6.93
N ASP A 146 -17.35 5.52 7.29
CA ASP A 146 -17.29 4.31 8.11
C ASP A 146 -17.21 3.01 7.28
N ARG A 147 -17.17 3.12 5.95
CA ARG A 147 -17.07 1.93 5.07
C ARG A 147 -15.62 1.55 4.83
N HIS A 148 -15.33 0.28 5.06
CA HIS A 148 -14.04 -0.34 4.81
C HIS A 148 -14.17 -1.33 3.64
N ILE A 149 -13.50 -1.06 2.54
CA ILE A 149 -13.54 -1.84 1.30
C ILE A 149 -12.18 -2.51 1.12
N PRO A 150 -12.07 -3.86 1.19
CA PRO A 150 -10.81 -4.55 0.95
C PRO A 150 -10.20 -4.18 -0.40
N ALA A 151 -8.88 -3.96 -0.44
CA ALA A 151 -8.20 -3.55 -1.65
C ALA A 151 -7.79 -4.75 -2.51
N ASP A 152 -8.10 -4.69 -3.80
CA ASP A 152 -7.55 -5.63 -4.80
C ASP A 152 -6.15 -5.19 -5.28
N ASN A 153 -5.90 -3.88 -5.30
CA ASN A 153 -4.65 -3.25 -5.71
C ASN A 153 -4.32 -2.07 -4.82
N THR A 154 -3.04 -1.86 -4.55
CA THR A 154 -2.55 -0.68 -3.79
C THR A 154 -3.06 0.64 -4.38
N THR A 155 -3.06 0.75 -5.71
CA THR A 155 -3.62 1.88 -6.47
C THR A 155 -4.64 1.30 -7.44
N PRO A 156 -5.94 1.55 -7.25
CA PRO A 156 -7.01 1.06 -8.11
C PRO A 156 -6.88 1.55 -9.56
N GLU A 157 -7.57 0.89 -10.52
CA GLU A 157 -7.72 1.41 -11.87
C GLU A 157 -8.41 2.78 -11.83
N SER A 158 -8.09 3.65 -12.79
CA SER A 158 -8.53 5.06 -12.78
C SER A 158 -10.05 5.23 -12.68
N PHE A 159 -10.84 4.33 -13.28
CA PHE A 159 -12.30 4.33 -13.17
C PHE A 159 -12.75 4.13 -11.72
N MET A 160 -12.22 3.10 -11.04
CA MET A 160 -12.54 2.83 -9.65
C MET A 160 -12.06 3.93 -8.72
N LEU A 161 -10.88 4.50 -9.01
CA LEU A 161 -10.32 5.59 -8.22
C LEU A 161 -11.23 6.84 -8.27
N GLN A 162 -11.70 7.23 -9.47
CA GLN A 162 -12.63 8.37 -9.64
C GLN A 162 -14.00 8.08 -9.01
N GLN A 163 -14.46 6.82 -9.05
CA GLN A 163 -15.67 6.40 -8.34
C GLN A 163 -15.49 6.59 -6.82
N TYR A 164 -14.39 6.11 -6.24
CA TYR A 164 -14.11 6.29 -4.82
C TYR A 164 -14.01 7.78 -4.44
N PHE A 165 -13.38 8.60 -5.27
CA PHE A 165 -13.34 10.06 -5.03
C PHE A 165 -14.74 10.67 -5.03
N ARG A 166 -15.62 10.25 -5.95
CA ARG A 166 -17.01 10.70 -5.97
C ARG A 166 -17.76 10.30 -4.70
N GLU A 167 -17.61 9.05 -4.27
CA GLU A 167 -18.24 8.54 -3.05
C GLU A 167 -17.68 9.26 -1.80
N MET A 168 -16.37 9.55 -1.75
CA MET A 168 -15.74 10.32 -0.67
C MET A 168 -16.24 11.77 -0.63
N GLU A 169 -16.41 12.40 -1.80
CA GLU A 169 -17.01 13.75 -1.90
C GLU A 169 -18.44 13.76 -1.37
N GLU A 170 -19.27 12.80 -1.80
CA GLU A 170 -20.65 12.64 -1.34
C GLU A 170 -20.75 12.37 0.17
N GLU A 171 -19.80 11.64 0.71
CA GLU A 171 -19.66 11.39 2.16
C GLU A 171 -19.15 12.63 2.92
N GLY A 172 -18.71 13.69 2.20
CA GLY A 172 -18.21 14.93 2.77
C GLY A 172 -16.78 14.85 3.29
N CYS A 173 -15.93 14.03 2.66
CA CYS A 173 -14.50 14.05 2.94
C CYS A 173 -13.88 15.37 2.46
N ASP A 174 -12.93 15.91 3.25
CA ASP A 174 -12.13 17.08 2.89
C ASP A 174 -10.87 16.69 2.13
N ILE A 175 -10.29 15.56 2.54
CA ILE A 175 -8.96 15.11 2.14
C ILE A 175 -9.02 13.62 1.78
N VAL A 176 -8.23 13.24 0.78
CA VAL A 176 -7.96 11.84 0.46
C VAL A 176 -6.46 11.58 0.59
N VAL A 177 -6.09 10.57 1.34
CA VAL A 177 -4.69 10.11 1.44
C VAL A 177 -4.59 8.77 0.72
N MET A 178 -3.69 8.65 -0.25
CA MET A 178 -3.58 7.43 -1.03
C MET A 178 -2.15 6.94 -1.27
N GLU A 179 -2.01 5.62 -1.29
CA GLU A 179 -0.78 4.98 -1.74
C GLU A 179 -0.71 5.02 -3.28
N VAL A 180 0.44 5.46 -3.79
CA VAL A 180 0.71 5.56 -5.24
C VAL A 180 1.83 4.58 -5.60
N ALA A 181 1.44 3.41 -6.08
CA ALA A 181 2.36 2.40 -6.56
C ALA A 181 3.00 2.83 -7.90
N SER A 182 4.26 2.44 -8.14
CA SER A 182 4.94 2.71 -9.41
C SER A 182 4.20 2.14 -10.62
N GLN A 183 3.60 0.95 -10.48
CA GLN A 183 2.72 0.37 -11.50
C GLN A 183 1.46 1.21 -11.74
N GLY A 184 0.90 1.84 -10.69
CA GLY A 184 -0.23 2.75 -10.83
C GLY A 184 0.11 3.97 -11.67
N LEU A 185 1.31 4.53 -11.49
CA LEU A 185 1.83 5.63 -12.29
C LEU A 185 2.14 5.19 -13.72
N LYS A 186 2.83 4.04 -13.91
CA LYS A 186 3.14 3.44 -15.22
C LYS A 186 1.88 3.21 -16.05
N LEU A 187 0.81 2.74 -15.42
CA LEU A 187 -0.46 2.38 -16.07
C LEU A 187 -1.49 3.52 -16.07
N HIS A 188 -1.05 4.75 -15.86
CA HIS A 188 -1.90 5.95 -15.90
C HIS A 188 -3.11 5.95 -14.94
N ARG A 189 -3.06 5.14 -13.87
CA ARG A 189 -4.19 5.02 -12.94
C ARG A 189 -4.50 6.29 -12.17
N THR A 190 -3.49 7.19 -12.04
CA THR A 190 -3.62 8.46 -11.32
C THR A 190 -3.75 9.68 -12.25
N GLN A 191 -3.86 9.48 -13.56
CA GLN A 191 -4.10 10.60 -14.47
C GLN A 191 -5.53 11.15 -14.34
N GLY A 192 -5.79 12.31 -14.93
CA GLY A 192 -7.10 12.97 -14.90
C GLY A 192 -7.35 13.88 -13.68
N PHE A 193 -6.39 14.03 -12.77
CA PHE A 193 -6.40 14.98 -11.66
C PHE A 193 -4.97 15.36 -11.23
N THR A 194 -4.84 16.35 -10.35
CA THR A 194 -3.54 16.78 -9.79
C THR A 194 -3.56 16.58 -8.28
N PHE A 195 -2.50 16.00 -7.73
CA PHE A 195 -2.34 15.87 -6.29
C PHE A 195 -2.05 17.23 -5.64
N GLU A 196 -2.65 17.50 -4.49
CA GLU A 196 -2.25 18.62 -3.63
C GLU A 196 -0.81 18.43 -3.15
N ILE A 197 -0.49 17.23 -2.65
CA ILE A 197 0.84 16.86 -2.16
C ILE A 197 1.22 15.49 -2.69
N GLY A 198 2.46 15.37 -3.21
CA GLY A 198 3.11 14.13 -3.55
C GLY A 198 4.26 13.84 -2.57
N ILE A 199 4.35 12.60 -2.05
CA ILE A 199 5.35 12.23 -1.05
C ILE A 199 6.25 11.13 -1.60
N PHE A 200 7.57 11.26 -1.40
CA PHE A 200 8.56 10.22 -1.64
C PHE A 200 9.21 9.76 -0.34
N THR A 201 9.07 8.48 -0.02
CA THR A 201 9.61 7.91 1.22
C THR A 201 11.01 7.34 1.07
N ASN A 202 11.22 6.43 0.12
CA ASN A 202 12.50 5.76 -0.14
C ASN A 202 12.45 4.95 -1.44
N LEU A 203 13.64 4.54 -1.93
CA LEU A 203 13.77 3.64 -3.06
C LEU A 203 14.82 2.55 -2.81
N GLU A 204 14.39 1.30 -2.91
CA GLU A 204 15.23 0.11 -2.90
C GLU A 204 14.88 -0.77 -4.11
N PRO A 205 15.78 -1.60 -4.63
CA PRO A 205 15.44 -2.54 -5.71
C PRO A 205 14.29 -3.46 -5.32
N ASP A 206 13.18 -3.33 -6.01
CA ASP A 206 11.95 -4.12 -5.81
C ASP A 206 11.09 -4.04 -7.08
N HIS A 207 10.11 -4.90 -7.23
CA HIS A 207 9.18 -4.85 -8.36
C HIS A 207 9.85 -4.88 -9.76
N ILE A 208 10.94 -5.64 -9.92
CA ILE A 208 11.63 -5.84 -11.19
C ILE A 208 11.36 -7.26 -11.67
N GLY A 209 10.69 -7.41 -12.81
CA GLY A 209 10.31 -8.72 -13.34
C GLY A 209 9.44 -8.63 -14.60
N PRO A 210 9.09 -9.78 -15.21
CA PRO A 210 8.38 -9.82 -16.50
C PRO A 210 7.03 -9.08 -16.52
N ASP A 211 6.31 -9.10 -15.42
CA ASP A 211 4.98 -8.48 -15.28
C ASP A 211 5.01 -7.18 -14.46
N GLU A 212 6.21 -6.66 -14.18
CA GLU A 212 6.42 -5.48 -13.34
C GLU A 212 7.23 -4.42 -14.11
N HIS A 213 8.35 -3.97 -13.57
CA HIS A 213 9.28 -3.05 -14.24
C HIS A 213 10.39 -3.85 -14.94
N ALA A 214 10.82 -3.37 -16.10
CA ALA A 214 11.90 -3.99 -16.86
C ALA A 214 13.24 -3.95 -16.10
N ASP A 215 13.48 -2.84 -15.40
CA ASP A 215 14.69 -2.61 -14.63
C ASP A 215 14.47 -1.57 -13.51
N PHE A 216 15.52 -1.31 -12.76
CA PHE A 216 15.50 -0.34 -11.67
C PHE A 216 15.33 1.11 -12.14
N GLU A 217 15.82 1.44 -13.33
CA GLU A 217 15.72 2.79 -13.90
C GLU A 217 14.28 3.11 -14.28
N GLU A 218 13.56 2.17 -14.89
CA GLU A 218 12.13 2.31 -15.15
C GLU A 218 11.33 2.43 -13.84
N TYR A 219 11.65 1.60 -12.84
CA TYR A 219 11.00 1.66 -11.52
C TYR A 219 11.16 3.04 -10.87
N LEU A 220 12.38 3.59 -10.88
CA LEU A 220 12.69 4.93 -10.39
C LEU A 220 11.95 6.00 -11.19
N ALA A 221 12.04 5.95 -12.53
CA ALA A 221 11.40 6.92 -13.41
C ALA A 221 9.87 6.96 -13.20
N CYS A 222 9.23 5.79 -13.04
CA CYS A 222 7.79 5.71 -12.79
C CYS A 222 7.40 6.41 -11.48
N LYS A 223 8.17 6.27 -10.40
CA LYS A 223 7.89 7.01 -9.14
C LYS A 223 8.04 8.52 -9.31
N GLY A 224 8.97 8.95 -10.15
CA GLY A 224 9.18 10.36 -10.47
C GLY A 224 7.99 11.04 -11.16
N LEU A 225 7.08 10.27 -11.79
CA LEU A 225 5.88 10.81 -12.43
C LEU A 225 4.95 11.53 -11.43
N LEU A 226 4.93 11.12 -10.16
CA LEU A 226 4.14 11.77 -9.12
C LEU A 226 4.52 13.26 -8.97
N PHE A 227 5.82 13.60 -9.09
CA PHE A 227 6.33 14.96 -8.93
C PHE A 227 6.14 15.86 -10.16
N ARG A 228 5.57 15.31 -11.22
CA ARG A 228 5.06 16.06 -12.38
C ARG A 228 3.55 16.24 -12.33
N GLN A 229 2.89 15.65 -11.33
CA GLN A 229 1.44 15.62 -11.19
C GLN A 229 1.00 16.10 -9.79
N CYS A 230 1.83 16.83 -9.06
CA CYS A 230 1.45 17.41 -7.76
C CYS A 230 1.84 18.91 -7.70
N TRP A 231 1.20 19.65 -6.79
CA TRP A 231 1.54 21.03 -6.50
C TRP A 231 2.76 21.14 -5.59
N LEU A 232 2.84 20.30 -4.58
CA LEU A 232 3.94 20.23 -3.62
C LEU A 232 4.49 18.80 -3.56
N GLY A 233 5.82 18.66 -3.66
CA GLY A 233 6.54 17.41 -3.41
C GLY A 233 7.20 17.45 -2.04
N ILE A 234 6.92 16.47 -1.17
CA ILE A 234 7.58 16.28 0.12
C ILE A 234 8.48 15.05 0.01
N VAL A 235 9.80 15.23 0.09
CA VAL A 235 10.74 14.16 -0.27
C VAL A 235 11.74 13.85 0.84
N ASN A 236 12.06 12.58 1.00
CA ASN A 236 13.06 12.12 1.97
C ASN A 236 14.48 12.54 1.48
N ARG A 237 15.09 13.50 2.17
CA ARG A 237 16.42 14.00 1.85
C ARG A 237 17.53 12.96 2.02
N ASP A 238 17.33 12.00 2.90
CA ASP A 238 18.35 11.02 3.26
C ASP A 238 18.40 9.82 2.30
N ASP A 239 17.41 9.69 1.41
CA ASP A 239 17.43 8.65 0.39
C ASP A 239 18.36 9.04 -0.77
N ALA A 240 19.26 8.14 -1.14
CA ALA A 240 20.27 8.38 -2.17
C ALA A 240 19.66 8.63 -3.57
N HIS A 241 18.41 8.24 -3.80
CA HIS A 241 17.75 8.37 -5.10
C HIS A 241 16.83 9.59 -5.18
N THR A 242 16.74 10.42 -4.14
CA THR A 242 15.82 11.57 -4.10
C THR A 242 16.02 12.51 -5.29
N ASP A 243 17.26 12.89 -5.61
CA ASP A 243 17.56 13.76 -6.75
C ASP A 243 17.17 13.13 -8.09
N ALA A 244 17.34 11.80 -8.22
CA ALA A 244 16.98 11.09 -9.43
C ALA A 244 15.47 10.94 -9.59
N VAL A 245 14.73 10.61 -8.51
CA VAL A 245 13.27 10.51 -8.51
C VAL A 245 12.61 11.85 -8.80
N THR A 246 13.16 12.95 -8.27
CA THR A 246 12.61 14.29 -8.49
C THR A 246 13.09 14.95 -9.79
N LYS A 247 13.95 14.30 -10.56
CA LYS A 247 14.45 14.84 -11.82
C LYS A 247 13.30 15.20 -12.77
N GLY A 248 13.26 16.48 -13.18
CA GLY A 248 12.21 17.00 -14.07
C GLY A 248 10.86 17.20 -13.38
N HIS A 249 10.85 17.36 -12.05
CA HIS A 249 9.65 17.76 -11.31
C HIS A 249 9.12 19.12 -11.78
N THR A 250 7.84 19.36 -11.62
CA THR A 250 7.17 20.62 -11.94
C THR A 250 6.56 21.30 -10.72
N CYS A 251 6.65 20.66 -9.56
CA CYS A 251 6.10 21.12 -8.28
C CYS A 251 7.15 21.86 -7.43
N GLN A 252 6.71 22.51 -6.37
CA GLN A 252 7.61 22.94 -5.29
C GLN A 252 8.11 21.72 -4.53
N LEU A 253 9.35 21.77 -4.00
CA LEU A 253 9.89 20.68 -3.20
C LEU A 253 10.20 21.14 -1.77
N GLU A 254 9.78 20.32 -0.82
CA GLU A 254 10.17 20.36 0.58
C GLU A 254 10.80 19.04 0.98
N THR A 255 11.66 19.06 1.99
CA THR A 255 12.45 17.90 2.40
C THR A 255 12.19 17.50 3.84
N PHE A 256 12.18 16.22 4.11
CA PHE A 256 12.24 15.69 5.47
C PHE A 256 13.37 14.68 5.61
N GLY A 257 13.83 14.41 6.84
CA GLY A 257 14.86 13.41 7.08
C GLY A 257 15.51 13.53 8.45
N LEU A 258 16.64 12.85 8.64
CA LEU A 258 17.52 12.98 9.81
C LEU A 258 18.66 13.96 9.55
N ASP A 259 18.96 14.26 8.29
CA ASP A 259 19.89 15.29 7.90
C ASP A 259 19.35 16.67 8.32
N LYS A 260 20.10 17.39 9.14
CA LYS A 260 19.74 18.73 9.65
C LYS A 260 19.57 19.80 8.54
N ARG A 261 19.92 19.47 7.31
CA ARG A 261 19.68 20.31 6.12
C ARG A 261 18.28 20.13 5.55
N ALA A 262 17.53 19.12 5.97
CA ALA A 262 16.11 18.96 5.59
C ALA A 262 15.27 20.08 6.18
N ASP A 263 14.14 20.41 5.55
CA ASP A 263 13.23 21.46 6.02
C ASP A 263 12.55 21.05 7.32
N ILE A 264 12.21 19.74 7.45
CA ILE A 264 11.76 19.12 8.69
C ILE A 264 12.67 17.93 9.00
N TYR A 265 13.24 17.89 10.21
CA TYR A 265 14.14 16.81 10.59
C TYR A 265 13.95 16.37 12.04
N ALA A 266 14.43 15.15 12.34
CA ALA A 266 14.45 14.61 13.70
C ALA A 266 15.87 14.57 14.24
N ASP A 267 16.01 14.90 15.52
CA ASP A 267 17.20 14.63 16.33
C ASP A 267 16.82 14.06 17.70
N HIS A 268 17.82 13.75 18.56
CA HIS A 268 17.59 13.15 19.89
C HIS A 268 16.67 11.92 19.84
N ILE A 269 17.03 10.98 18.95
CA ILE A 269 16.24 9.75 18.74
C ILE A 269 16.59 8.76 19.84
N GLU A 270 15.55 8.30 20.57
CA GLU A 270 15.65 7.37 21.69
C GLU A 270 14.71 6.18 21.45
N LEU A 271 15.19 4.96 21.75
CA LEU A 271 14.35 3.77 21.72
C LEU A 271 13.53 3.69 23.00
N VAL A 272 12.21 3.51 22.85
CA VAL A 272 11.30 3.24 23.98
C VAL A 272 11.18 1.73 24.08
N ASN A 273 11.73 1.16 25.16
CA ASN A 273 11.73 -0.29 25.41
C ASN A 273 11.22 -0.55 26.83
N LYS A 274 9.94 -0.86 26.93
CA LYS A 274 9.30 -1.36 28.14
C LYS A 274 8.58 -2.66 27.80
N PRO A 275 8.46 -3.60 28.74
CA PRO A 275 7.70 -4.82 28.49
C PRO A 275 6.28 -4.50 27.99
N GLY A 276 5.91 -5.08 26.83
CA GLY A 276 4.64 -4.80 26.16
C GLY A 276 4.54 -3.46 25.38
N GLU A 277 5.56 -2.58 25.49
CA GLU A 277 5.60 -1.28 24.81
C GLU A 277 6.93 -1.05 24.12
N LEU A 278 6.95 -1.18 22.80
CA LEU A 278 8.09 -0.81 21.98
C LEU A 278 7.76 0.42 21.15
N GLY A 279 8.71 1.34 21.05
CA GLY A 279 8.48 2.56 20.29
C GLY A 279 9.77 3.34 20.03
N ILE A 280 9.60 4.54 19.52
CA ILE A 280 10.69 5.46 19.27
C ILE A 280 10.25 6.87 19.63
N ARG A 281 11.13 7.61 20.33
CA ARG A 281 10.93 9.00 20.74
C ARG A 281 11.97 9.87 20.08
N PHE A 282 11.60 11.06 19.64
CA PHE A 282 12.52 11.99 18.99
C PHE A 282 12.02 13.43 19.07
N GLN A 283 12.96 14.38 18.87
CA GLN A 283 12.63 15.81 18.74
C GLN A 283 12.44 16.15 17.26
N VAL A 284 11.31 16.75 16.92
CA VAL A 284 11.03 17.31 15.60
C VAL A 284 11.54 18.74 15.55
N ARG A 285 12.25 19.07 14.50
CA ARG A 285 12.79 20.41 14.21
C ARG A 285 12.42 20.85 12.81
N GLU A 286 12.16 22.12 12.66
CA GLU A 286 11.88 22.76 11.37
C GLU A 286 12.94 23.80 11.10
N ARG A 287 13.41 23.91 9.86
CA ARG A 287 14.32 24.99 9.45
C ARG A 287 13.57 26.30 9.41
N GLY A 288 14.16 27.32 9.99
CA GLY A 288 13.61 28.67 10.01
C GLY A 288 13.74 29.34 11.38
N ILE A 289 13.51 30.64 11.41
CA ILE A 289 13.59 31.45 12.63
C ILE A 289 12.27 31.29 13.40
N GLY A 290 12.35 30.93 14.67
CA GLY A 290 11.20 30.92 15.57
C GLY A 290 10.49 29.57 15.73
N ASN A 291 10.93 28.52 15.05
CA ASN A 291 10.36 27.19 15.22
C ASN A 291 10.83 26.55 16.54
N ILE A 292 9.88 26.22 17.41
CA ILE A 292 10.13 25.58 18.70
C ILE A 292 10.12 24.07 18.48
N PRO A 293 11.22 23.37 18.85
CA PRO A 293 11.25 21.92 18.79
C PRO A 293 10.16 21.31 19.67
N PHE A 294 9.59 20.19 19.23
CA PHE A 294 8.64 19.43 20.02
C PHE A 294 8.94 17.94 19.97
N GLU A 295 8.68 17.25 21.07
CA GLU A 295 8.93 15.83 21.20
C GLU A 295 7.76 15.02 20.63
N VAL A 296 8.09 13.93 19.95
CA VAL A 296 7.12 12.96 19.42
C VAL A 296 7.51 11.57 19.87
N GLU A 297 6.51 10.79 20.27
CA GLU A 297 6.65 9.35 20.52
C GLU A 297 5.73 8.58 19.57
N VAL A 298 6.28 7.54 18.96
CA VAL A 298 5.55 6.64 18.03
C VAL A 298 5.64 5.23 18.59
N PRO A 299 4.51 4.55 18.86
CA PRO A 299 4.48 3.18 19.40
C PRO A 299 4.76 2.14 18.29
N ALA A 300 5.82 2.35 17.53
CA ALA A 300 6.30 1.46 16.49
C ALA A 300 7.82 1.51 16.47
N PRO A 301 8.50 0.38 16.68
CA PRO A 301 9.96 0.34 16.75
C PRO A 301 10.62 0.66 15.42
N GLY A 302 11.84 1.20 15.52
CA GLY A 302 12.77 1.37 14.41
C GLY A 302 12.81 2.76 13.79
N ARG A 303 13.98 3.10 13.24
CA ARG A 303 14.24 4.41 12.63
C ARG A 303 13.33 4.72 11.45
N PHE A 304 12.85 3.70 10.71
CA PHE A 304 11.88 3.92 9.64
C PHE A 304 10.56 4.51 10.14
N SER A 305 10.19 4.27 11.43
CA SER A 305 9.03 4.91 12.05
C SER A 305 9.22 6.41 12.23
N VAL A 306 10.46 6.86 12.44
CA VAL A 306 10.81 8.30 12.45
C VAL A 306 10.55 8.91 11.08
N TYR A 307 11.04 8.28 9.99
CA TYR A 307 10.81 8.78 8.62
C TYR A 307 9.33 8.82 8.25
N ASN A 308 8.56 7.77 8.60
CA ASN A 308 7.13 7.74 8.32
C ASN A 308 6.39 8.85 9.10
N ALA A 309 6.75 9.07 10.36
CA ALA A 309 6.19 10.14 11.18
C ALA A 309 6.60 11.52 10.66
N LEU A 310 7.86 11.74 10.28
CA LEU A 310 8.31 13.00 9.70
C LEU A 310 7.58 13.34 8.39
N ALA A 311 7.40 12.34 7.51
CA ALA A 311 6.60 12.52 6.29
C ALA A 311 5.16 12.94 6.63
N ALA A 312 4.54 12.31 7.62
CA ALA A 312 3.19 12.66 8.07
C ALA A 312 3.13 14.06 8.70
N ILE A 313 4.11 14.42 9.53
CA ILE A 313 4.21 15.75 10.14
C ILE A 313 4.38 16.83 9.07
N ALA A 314 5.28 16.60 8.09
CA ALA A 314 5.51 17.53 6.99
C ALA A 314 4.23 17.85 6.23
N VAL A 315 3.44 16.83 5.89
CA VAL A 315 2.12 17.01 5.27
C VAL A 315 1.18 17.82 6.16
N CYS A 316 1.05 17.43 7.44
CA CYS A 316 0.07 18.02 8.35
C CYS A 316 0.36 19.49 8.67
N ARG A 317 1.61 19.95 8.48
CA ARG A 317 1.96 21.39 8.58
C ARG A 317 1.23 22.25 7.56
N HIS A 318 1.02 21.75 6.36
CA HIS A 318 0.25 22.45 5.31
C HIS A 318 -1.23 22.57 5.64
N PHE A 319 -1.73 21.77 6.57
CA PHE A 319 -3.08 21.82 7.13
C PHE A 319 -3.16 22.53 8.50
N LYS A 320 -2.06 23.20 8.91
CA LYS A 320 -1.97 23.99 10.17
C LYS A 320 -2.34 23.19 11.42
N VAL A 321 -2.00 21.89 11.45
CA VAL A 321 -2.27 21.05 12.61
C VAL A 321 -1.33 21.42 13.76
N GLU A 322 -1.88 21.58 14.96
CA GLU A 322 -1.14 21.92 16.14
C GLU A 322 -0.24 20.77 16.65
N ASN A 323 0.94 21.10 17.22
CA ASN A 323 1.88 20.10 17.74
C ASN A 323 1.22 19.12 18.72
N SER A 324 0.35 19.60 19.58
CA SER A 324 -0.36 18.76 20.56
C SER A 324 -1.30 17.73 19.93
N GLN A 325 -1.89 18.05 18.77
CA GLN A 325 -2.74 17.14 18.03
C GLN A 325 -1.89 16.08 17.31
N ILE A 326 -0.75 16.49 16.72
CA ILE A 326 0.23 15.59 16.12
C ILE A 326 0.75 14.58 17.14
N GLN A 327 1.19 15.05 18.31
CA GLN A 327 1.70 14.20 19.41
C GLN A 327 0.67 13.15 19.84
N LYS A 328 -0.57 13.59 20.10
CA LYS A 328 -1.67 12.69 20.52
C LYS A 328 -2.04 11.67 19.44
N ALA A 329 -2.04 12.08 18.19
CA ALA A 329 -2.37 11.20 17.07
C ALA A 329 -1.29 10.14 16.88
N LEU A 330 -0.01 10.53 16.88
CA LEU A 330 1.11 9.62 16.68
C LEU A 330 1.28 8.64 17.85
N LEU A 331 1.10 9.08 19.08
CA LEU A 331 1.16 8.22 20.28
C LEU A 331 0.04 7.15 20.27
N GLY A 332 -1.12 7.45 19.71
CA GLY A 332 -2.23 6.50 19.57
C GLY A 332 -2.26 5.74 18.24
N ALA A 333 -1.28 5.94 17.37
CA ALA A 333 -1.31 5.36 16.04
C ALA A 333 -0.95 3.88 16.05
N SER A 334 -1.79 3.08 15.40
CA SER A 334 -1.51 1.68 15.08
C SER A 334 -1.93 1.42 13.65
N VAL A 335 -1.13 0.66 12.93
CA VAL A 335 -1.42 0.28 11.54
C VAL A 335 -1.52 -1.23 11.45
N ARG A 336 -2.70 -1.71 11.07
CA ARG A 336 -3.00 -3.14 10.99
C ARG A 336 -1.94 -3.88 10.17
N GLY A 337 -1.26 -4.85 10.82
CA GLY A 337 -0.24 -5.69 10.21
C GLY A 337 1.05 -4.98 9.79
N ARG A 338 1.37 -3.84 10.39
CA ARG A 338 2.64 -3.10 10.19
C ARG A 338 3.29 -2.85 11.55
N ILE A 339 4.10 -3.78 12.01
CA ILE A 339 4.71 -3.78 13.35
C ILE A 339 3.64 -3.46 14.42
N GLU A 340 2.50 -4.11 14.26
CA GLU A 340 1.35 -3.95 15.12
C GLU A 340 1.60 -4.67 16.44
N MET A 341 1.63 -3.93 17.53
CA MET A 341 1.73 -4.53 18.87
C MET A 341 0.38 -5.12 19.28
N VAL A 342 0.41 -6.36 19.74
CA VAL A 342 -0.78 -7.04 20.27
C VAL A 342 -0.60 -7.23 21.78
N PRO A 343 -1.49 -6.67 22.61
CA PRO A 343 -1.40 -6.78 24.05
C PRO A 343 -1.74 -8.21 24.51
N VAL A 344 -0.71 -8.99 24.84
CA VAL A 344 -0.83 -10.38 25.28
C VAL A 344 -0.34 -10.53 26.73
N SER A 345 0.73 -9.83 27.09
CA SER A 345 1.40 -9.93 28.40
C SER A 345 2.18 -8.66 28.71
N ASP A 346 2.34 -8.38 29.98
CA ASP A 346 3.25 -7.35 30.51
C ASP A 346 4.70 -7.84 30.67
N GLN A 347 4.98 -9.11 30.37
CA GLN A 347 6.31 -9.74 30.51
C GLN A 347 7.08 -9.82 29.20
N PHE A 348 6.40 -9.92 28.07
CA PHE A 348 7.01 -10.01 26.72
C PHE A 348 6.19 -9.21 25.71
N THR A 349 6.80 -8.89 24.57
CA THR A 349 6.14 -8.16 23.50
C THR A 349 5.81 -9.09 22.34
N LEU A 350 4.57 -9.02 21.84
CA LEU A 350 4.13 -9.73 20.65
C LEU A 350 3.74 -8.72 19.55
N LEU A 351 4.28 -8.93 18.35
CA LEU A 351 4.10 -8.05 17.19
C LEU A 351 3.58 -8.85 15.99
N ILE A 352 2.78 -8.20 15.15
CA ILE A 352 2.36 -8.71 13.83
C ILE A 352 2.92 -7.81 12.75
N ASP A 353 3.52 -8.38 11.69
CA ASP A 353 4.02 -7.63 10.54
C ASP A 353 3.81 -8.35 9.21
N TYR A 354 3.79 -7.58 8.13
CA TYR A 354 3.61 -8.08 6.76
C TYR A 354 4.93 -8.50 6.08
N ALA A 355 6.04 -8.55 6.77
CA ALA A 355 7.33 -8.97 6.22
C ALA A 355 7.23 -10.39 5.64
N HIS A 356 7.14 -10.51 4.32
CA HIS A 356 6.89 -11.76 3.59
C HIS A 356 8.00 -12.10 2.57
N ASN A 357 9.15 -11.43 2.65
CA ASN A 357 10.36 -11.73 1.89
C ASN A 357 11.60 -11.56 2.76
N ALA A 358 12.74 -12.11 2.31
CA ALA A 358 13.98 -12.15 3.06
C ALA A 358 14.50 -10.76 3.48
N MET A 359 14.44 -9.79 2.58
CA MET A 359 14.93 -8.43 2.83
C MET A 359 14.08 -7.73 3.91
N SER A 360 12.75 -7.83 3.83
CA SER A 360 11.85 -7.25 4.82
C SER A 360 11.98 -7.94 6.18
N LEU A 361 12.08 -9.26 6.21
CA LEU A 361 12.29 -10.03 7.44
C LEU A 361 13.63 -9.68 8.10
N LYS A 362 14.71 -9.58 7.32
CA LYS A 362 16.02 -9.17 7.82
C LYS A 362 15.98 -7.77 8.43
N SER A 363 15.39 -6.80 7.72
CA SER A 363 15.24 -5.43 8.20
C SER A 363 14.48 -5.37 9.52
N LEU A 364 13.36 -6.12 9.61
CA LEU A 364 12.54 -6.21 10.81
C LEU A 364 13.29 -6.82 11.99
N LEU A 365 13.90 -7.98 11.81
CA LEU A 365 14.66 -8.67 12.88
C LEU A 365 15.86 -7.84 13.36
N THR A 366 16.58 -7.18 12.44
CA THR A 366 17.70 -6.29 12.79
C THR A 366 17.20 -5.10 13.62
N THR A 367 16.09 -4.49 13.22
CA THR A 367 15.46 -3.40 13.96
C THR A 367 15.03 -3.82 15.37
N LEU A 368 14.36 -4.97 15.49
CA LEU A 368 13.92 -5.47 16.80
C LEU A 368 15.09 -5.85 17.69
N ARG A 369 16.21 -6.27 17.14
CA ARG A 369 17.44 -6.57 17.88
C ARG A 369 18.04 -5.33 18.59
N GLU A 370 17.84 -4.13 18.03
CA GLU A 370 18.28 -2.87 18.66
C GLU A 370 17.61 -2.62 20.03
N TYR A 371 16.45 -3.25 20.28
CA TYR A 371 15.71 -3.18 21.55
C TYR A 371 16.23 -4.15 22.62
N ASN A 372 17.34 -4.87 22.36
CA ASN A 372 17.99 -5.79 23.28
C ASN A 372 17.04 -6.82 23.94
N PRO A 373 16.21 -7.55 23.15
CA PRO A 373 15.32 -8.56 23.72
C PRO A 373 16.12 -9.67 24.43
N THR A 374 15.53 -10.29 25.46
CA THR A 374 16.08 -11.52 26.07
C THR A 374 16.21 -12.61 25.02
N ARG A 375 15.17 -12.80 24.19
CA ARG A 375 15.16 -13.58 22.96
C ARG A 375 14.34 -12.88 21.90
N LEU A 376 14.80 -12.96 20.67
CA LEU A 376 14.03 -12.58 19.49
C LEU A 376 13.47 -13.84 18.83
N VAL A 377 12.15 -14.00 18.87
CA VAL A 377 11.43 -15.15 18.30
C VAL A 377 10.75 -14.74 17.01
N SER A 378 11.04 -15.45 15.92
CA SER A 378 10.43 -15.23 14.61
C SER A 378 9.45 -16.35 14.28
N LEU A 379 8.17 -16.04 14.09
CA LEU A 379 7.15 -16.98 13.63
C LEU A 379 6.69 -16.56 12.22
N PHE A 380 6.83 -17.45 11.23
CA PHE A 380 6.39 -17.16 9.88
C PHE A 380 6.16 -18.42 9.03
N GLY A 381 5.45 -18.24 7.95
CA GLY A 381 5.31 -19.18 6.84
C GLY A 381 5.60 -18.49 5.51
N CYS A 382 5.53 -19.25 4.42
CA CYS A 382 5.66 -18.71 3.06
C CYS A 382 4.48 -19.13 2.18
N GLY A 383 4.14 -18.27 1.21
CA GLY A 383 3.08 -18.56 0.26
C GLY A 383 3.48 -19.62 -0.78
N GLY A 384 2.55 -20.50 -1.11
CA GLY A 384 2.63 -21.43 -2.24
C GLY A 384 2.49 -20.70 -3.59
N ASN A 385 2.86 -21.38 -4.69
CA ASN A 385 2.85 -20.83 -6.05
C ASN A 385 3.61 -19.50 -6.18
N ARG A 386 4.69 -19.38 -5.41
CA ARG A 386 5.63 -18.26 -5.43
C ARG A 386 7.06 -18.79 -5.59
N SER A 387 8.02 -17.89 -5.78
CA SER A 387 9.43 -18.27 -5.90
C SER A 387 9.87 -19.12 -4.71
N LYS A 388 10.33 -20.35 -4.96
CA LYS A 388 10.91 -21.24 -3.94
C LYS A 388 12.15 -20.63 -3.29
N LEU A 389 12.93 -19.85 -4.04
CA LEU A 389 14.13 -19.16 -3.52
C LEU A 389 13.80 -18.33 -2.28
N ARG A 390 12.66 -17.64 -2.29
CA ARG A 390 12.17 -16.86 -1.15
C ARG A 390 12.08 -17.67 0.14
N ARG A 391 11.65 -18.93 0.06
CA ARG A 391 11.49 -19.82 1.23
C ARG A 391 12.84 -20.12 1.88
N PHE A 392 13.83 -20.48 1.05
CA PHE A 392 15.19 -20.74 1.51
C PHE A 392 15.83 -19.49 2.11
N GLU A 393 15.71 -18.36 1.44
CA GLU A 393 16.27 -17.08 1.90
C GLU A 393 15.63 -16.60 3.21
N MET A 394 14.30 -16.70 3.36
CA MET A 394 13.62 -16.34 4.61
C MET A 394 14.02 -17.26 5.76
N GLY A 395 14.18 -18.57 5.50
CA GLY A 395 14.71 -19.52 6.46
C GLY A 395 16.12 -19.15 6.93
N GLU A 396 17.02 -18.88 5.99
CA GLU A 396 18.40 -18.48 6.27
C GLU A 396 18.46 -17.15 7.05
N VAL A 397 17.66 -16.17 6.69
CA VAL A 397 17.55 -14.88 7.41
C VAL A 397 17.06 -15.10 8.83
N SER A 398 15.98 -15.86 9.03
CA SER A 398 15.47 -16.11 10.38
C SER A 398 16.49 -16.86 11.23
N GLY A 399 17.14 -17.87 10.69
CA GLY A 399 18.17 -18.64 11.39
C GLY A 399 19.41 -17.82 11.78
N ASN A 400 19.73 -16.76 11.04
CA ASN A 400 20.86 -15.88 11.33
C ASN A 400 20.54 -14.72 12.28
N TYR A 401 19.29 -14.22 12.27
CA TYR A 401 18.93 -12.98 12.97
C TYR A 401 17.98 -13.18 14.15
N ALA A 402 17.23 -14.30 14.22
CA ALA A 402 16.41 -14.66 15.38
C ALA A 402 17.13 -15.66 16.29
N ASP A 403 16.80 -15.67 17.58
CA ASP A 403 17.29 -16.65 18.55
C ASP A 403 16.51 -17.97 18.46
N PHE A 404 15.26 -17.88 18.00
CA PHE A 404 14.39 -19.02 17.80
C PHE A 404 13.39 -18.77 16.67
N THR A 405 13.17 -19.77 15.83
CA THR A 405 12.21 -19.69 14.72
C THR A 405 11.09 -20.71 14.89
N VAL A 406 9.84 -20.25 14.77
CA VAL A 406 8.65 -21.09 14.64
C VAL A 406 8.21 -21.06 13.19
N ILE A 407 8.31 -22.19 12.48
CA ILE A 407 7.92 -22.29 11.08
C ILE A 407 6.48 -22.81 11.03
N THR A 408 5.61 -22.16 10.27
CA THR A 408 4.21 -22.55 10.15
C THR A 408 3.68 -22.37 8.73
N SER A 409 2.40 -22.70 8.50
CA SER A 409 1.77 -22.42 7.22
C SER A 409 1.38 -20.96 7.07
N ASP A 410 1.31 -20.50 5.82
CA ASP A 410 0.77 -19.21 5.39
C ASP A 410 -0.37 -19.47 4.40
N ASN A 411 -0.32 -18.99 3.18
CA ASN A 411 -1.24 -19.30 2.08
C ASN A 411 -0.64 -20.42 1.20
N PRO A 412 -0.87 -21.71 1.45
CA PRO A 412 -0.27 -22.79 0.68
C PRO A 412 -0.74 -22.84 -0.77
N ARG A 413 -1.88 -22.26 -1.07
CA ARG A 413 -2.53 -22.25 -2.39
C ARG A 413 -2.70 -23.67 -2.94
N TYR A 414 -1.96 -24.03 -3.99
CA TYR A 414 -2.04 -25.36 -4.63
C TYR A 414 -0.89 -26.29 -4.24
N GLU A 415 -0.03 -25.89 -3.29
CA GLU A 415 1.05 -26.72 -2.76
C GLU A 415 0.69 -27.30 -1.38
N GLU A 416 1.33 -28.39 -0.98
CA GLU A 416 1.17 -28.93 0.36
C GLU A 416 1.99 -28.07 1.35
N PRO A 417 1.40 -27.64 2.48
CA PRO A 417 2.07 -26.73 3.42
C PRO A 417 3.34 -27.34 4.02
N GLU A 418 3.40 -28.67 4.19
CA GLU A 418 4.56 -29.39 4.70
C GLU A 418 5.77 -29.27 3.77
N ASP A 419 5.57 -29.30 2.44
CA ASP A 419 6.65 -29.12 1.46
C ASP A 419 7.22 -27.70 1.54
N ILE A 420 6.38 -26.70 1.73
CA ILE A 420 6.81 -25.31 1.93
C ILE A 420 7.65 -25.17 3.21
N ILE A 421 7.22 -25.82 4.29
CA ILE A 421 7.93 -25.85 5.58
C ILE A 421 9.30 -26.50 5.42
N GLU A 422 9.42 -27.62 4.69
CA GLU A 422 10.72 -28.27 4.43
C GLU A 422 11.67 -27.38 3.60
N ASP A 423 11.14 -26.63 2.63
CA ASP A 423 11.93 -25.65 1.89
C ASP A 423 12.49 -24.56 2.86
N ILE A 424 11.68 -24.03 3.78
CA ILE A 424 12.13 -23.06 4.80
C ILE A 424 13.19 -23.66 5.72
N LYS A 425 12.97 -24.90 6.23
CA LYS A 425 13.91 -25.62 7.07
C LYS A 425 15.27 -25.82 6.37
N SER A 426 15.24 -26.05 5.05
CA SER A 426 16.46 -26.17 4.25
C SER A 426 17.31 -24.90 4.24
N GLY A 427 16.66 -23.73 4.31
CA GLY A 427 17.34 -22.44 4.51
C GLY A 427 17.95 -22.31 5.90
N ILE A 428 17.19 -22.64 6.95
CA ILE A 428 17.66 -22.57 8.34
C ILE A 428 18.85 -23.53 8.60
N LYS A 429 18.84 -24.72 7.99
CA LYS A 429 19.94 -25.70 8.11
C LYS A 429 21.31 -25.17 7.66
N LYS A 430 21.37 -24.08 6.88
CA LYS A 430 22.63 -23.40 6.54
C LYS A 430 23.17 -22.52 7.66
N THR A 431 22.43 -22.39 8.73
CA THR A 431 22.72 -21.55 9.90
C THR A 431 22.80 -22.38 11.18
N ASN A 432 23.12 -21.73 12.29
CA ASN A 432 23.04 -22.34 13.62
C ASN A 432 21.69 -22.07 14.32
N GLY A 433 20.69 -21.58 13.59
CA GLY A 433 19.39 -21.16 14.11
C GLY A 433 18.57 -22.32 14.67
N LYS A 434 18.06 -22.13 15.88
CA LYS A 434 17.14 -23.08 16.52
C LYS A 434 15.74 -22.91 15.98
N HIS A 435 15.04 -23.98 15.70
CA HIS A 435 13.68 -23.90 15.18
C HIS A 435 12.79 -25.05 15.59
N VAL A 436 11.49 -24.82 15.46
CA VAL A 436 10.43 -25.82 15.48
C VAL A 436 9.52 -25.60 14.28
N ALA A 437 8.91 -26.66 13.77
CA ALA A 437 7.91 -26.58 12.72
C ALA A 437 6.56 -27.11 13.24
N ILE A 438 5.54 -26.28 13.13
CA ILE A 438 4.16 -26.59 13.53
C ILE A 438 3.26 -26.10 12.39
N CYS A 439 2.68 -27.03 11.64
CA CYS A 439 1.96 -26.71 10.40
C CYS A 439 0.72 -25.84 10.66
N ASP A 440 -0.07 -26.19 11.67
CA ASP A 440 -1.23 -25.39 12.06
C ASP A 440 -0.78 -24.04 12.66
N ARG A 441 -1.28 -22.95 12.07
CA ARG A 441 -0.87 -21.59 12.45
C ARG A 441 -1.36 -21.19 13.85
N LYS A 442 -2.57 -21.62 14.25
CA LYS A 442 -3.08 -21.37 15.60
C LYS A 442 -2.23 -22.08 16.66
N GLU A 443 -1.90 -23.35 16.42
CA GLU A 443 -1.03 -24.13 17.30
C GLU A 443 0.38 -23.52 17.36
N ALA A 444 0.92 -23.05 16.24
CA ALA A 444 2.22 -22.38 16.18
C ALA A 444 2.24 -21.09 17.00
N ILE A 445 1.20 -20.26 16.90
CA ILE A 445 1.05 -19.04 17.70
C ILE A 445 0.89 -19.39 19.19
N ALA A 446 0.06 -20.37 19.53
CA ALA A 446 -0.11 -20.86 20.89
C ALA A 446 1.21 -21.32 21.49
N TYR A 447 1.97 -22.13 20.74
CA TYR A 447 3.31 -22.57 21.15
C TYR A 447 4.26 -21.41 21.42
N ALA A 448 4.29 -20.40 20.52
CA ALA A 448 5.18 -19.25 20.67
C ALA A 448 4.84 -18.45 21.94
N ILE A 449 3.55 -18.26 22.25
CA ILE A 449 3.08 -17.60 23.46
C ILE A 449 3.39 -18.42 24.72
N ASP A 450 3.19 -19.77 24.70
CA ASP A 450 3.47 -20.66 25.85
C ASP A 450 4.96 -20.76 26.18
N GLN A 451 5.81 -20.65 25.19
CA GLN A 451 7.26 -20.69 25.36
C GLN A 451 7.89 -19.32 25.59
N ALA A 452 7.08 -18.26 25.66
CA ALA A 452 7.56 -16.90 25.89
C ALA A 452 8.21 -16.76 27.27
N ARG A 453 9.22 -15.93 27.36
CA ARG A 453 9.97 -15.61 28.57
C ARG A 453 9.96 -14.10 28.83
N PRO A 454 10.15 -13.66 30.07
CA PRO A 454 10.28 -12.25 30.36
C PRO A 454 11.37 -11.58 29.50
N GLY A 455 11.00 -10.47 28.85
CA GLY A 455 11.88 -9.72 27.96
C GLY A 455 12.01 -10.26 26.53
N ASP A 456 11.24 -11.29 26.15
CA ASP A 456 11.20 -11.75 24.77
C ASP A 456 10.47 -10.74 23.87
N ILE A 457 10.90 -10.69 22.60
CA ILE A 457 10.14 -10.10 21.52
C ILE A 457 9.77 -11.21 20.54
N ILE A 458 8.46 -11.41 20.33
CA ILE A 458 7.90 -12.37 19.40
C ILE A 458 7.32 -11.62 18.21
N ILE A 459 7.79 -11.96 16.99
CA ILE A 459 7.24 -11.39 15.76
C ILE A 459 6.52 -12.45 14.94
N ILE A 460 5.25 -12.24 14.66
CA ILE A 460 4.44 -13.03 13.73
C ILE A 460 4.48 -12.30 12.38
N ALA A 461 5.24 -12.88 11.45
CA ALA A 461 5.50 -12.26 10.15
C ALA A 461 4.78 -12.99 9.01
N GLY A 462 4.62 -12.26 7.89
CA GLY A 462 4.11 -12.78 6.62
C GLY A 462 2.73 -12.28 6.27
N LYS A 463 1.72 -12.53 7.10
CA LYS A 463 0.32 -12.22 6.81
C LYS A 463 -0.05 -10.75 7.12
N GLY A 464 0.51 -10.19 8.18
CA GLY A 464 0.22 -8.80 8.56
C GLY A 464 -1.28 -8.50 8.67
N HIS A 465 -1.82 -7.76 7.70
CA HIS A 465 -3.23 -7.37 7.66
C HIS A 465 -4.17 -8.41 7.04
N GLU A 466 -3.64 -9.47 6.41
CA GLU A 466 -4.48 -10.50 5.77
C GLU A 466 -5.34 -11.22 6.81
N ASP A 467 -6.61 -11.41 6.48
CA ASP A 467 -7.63 -12.05 7.33
C ASP A 467 -8.12 -13.38 6.75
N TYR A 468 -7.33 -13.98 5.85
CA TYR A 468 -7.66 -15.25 5.21
C TYR A 468 -6.44 -16.16 5.05
N GLN A 469 -6.71 -17.44 4.88
CA GLN A 469 -5.77 -18.43 4.35
C GLN A 469 -6.30 -18.95 3.01
N GLU A 470 -5.46 -18.91 1.97
CA GLU A 470 -5.81 -19.40 0.64
C GLU A 470 -5.34 -20.84 0.46
N ILE A 471 -6.28 -21.78 0.30
CA ILE A 471 -6.05 -23.20 0.05
C ILE A 471 -6.81 -23.63 -1.20
N LYS A 472 -6.12 -24.15 -2.21
CA LYS A 472 -6.68 -24.62 -3.50
C LYS A 472 -7.62 -23.60 -4.15
N GLY A 473 -7.24 -22.31 -4.09
CA GLY A 473 -7.99 -21.21 -4.67
C GLY A 473 -9.20 -20.73 -3.85
N VAL A 474 -9.44 -21.31 -2.67
CA VAL A 474 -10.49 -20.88 -1.74
C VAL A 474 -9.87 -20.11 -0.58
N LYS A 475 -10.45 -18.96 -0.24
CA LYS A 475 -10.05 -18.16 0.92
C LYS A 475 -10.90 -18.55 2.13
N TYR A 476 -10.24 -19.02 3.17
CA TYR A 476 -10.84 -19.34 4.46
C TYR A 476 -10.51 -18.21 5.45
N PRO A 477 -11.46 -17.77 6.29
CA PRO A 477 -11.19 -16.76 7.31
C PRO A 477 -10.06 -17.19 8.26
N MET A 478 -9.03 -16.39 8.37
CA MET A 478 -7.90 -16.61 9.28
C MET A 478 -7.13 -15.29 9.50
N ASP A 479 -7.31 -14.71 10.67
CA ASP A 479 -6.63 -13.49 11.10
C ASP A 479 -5.80 -13.79 12.34
N ASP A 480 -4.50 -13.46 12.31
CA ASP A 480 -3.58 -13.72 13.43
C ASP A 480 -4.08 -13.07 14.75
N ARG A 481 -4.73 -11.90 14.68
CA ARG A 481 -5.32 -11.23 15.87
C ARG A 481 -6.47 -12.01 16.48
N VAL A 482 -7.32 -12.58 15.63
CA VAL A 482 -8.44 -13.43 16.06
C VAL A 482 -7.91 -14.71 16.69
N LEU A 483 -6.92 -15.36 16.06
CA LEU A 483 -6.28 -16.56 16.60
C LEU A 483 -5.65 -16.29 17.97
N ILE A 484 -4.94 -15.17 18.14
CA ILE A 484 -4.37 -14.76 19.43
C ILE A 484 -5.46 -14.56 20.47
N ALA A 485 -6.53 -13.84 20.14
CA ALA A 485 -7.64 -13.60 21.07
C ALA A 485 -8.32 -14.92 21.51
N GLU A 486 -8.53 -15.86 20.60
CA GLU A 486 -9.05 -17.20 20.90
C GLU A 486 -8.11 -17.97 21.84
N ILE A 487 -6.81 -18.01 21.56
CA ILE A 487 -5.81 -18.67 22.40
C ILE A 487 -5.82 -18.11 23.82
N LEU A 488 -5.89 -16.78 23.96
CA LEU A 488 -5.92 -16.15 25.28
C LEU A 488 -7.21 -16.49 26.04
N LYS A 489 -8.34 -16.53 25.36
CA LYS A 489 -9.63 -16.93 25.94
C LYS A 489 -9.60 -18.39 26.42
N GLU A 490 -9.14 -19.31 25.58
CA GLU A 490 -9.02 -20.75 25.91
C GLU A 490 -8.15 -20.97 27.18
N ARG A 491 -7.09 -20.17 27.34
CA ARG A 491 -6.24 -20.24 28.55
C ARG A 491 -6.91 -19.66 29.80
N ALA A 492 -7.63 -18.57 29.66
CA ALA A 492 -8.38 -17.99 30.77
C ALA A 492 -9.50 -18.93 31.29
N GLU A 493 -10.02 -19.81 30.43
CA GLU A 493 -11.03 -20.82 30.79
C GLU A 493 -10.42 -22.10 31.42
N GLN A 494 -9.11 -22.29 31.29
CA GLN A 494 -8.38 -23.48 31.81
C GLN A 494 -7.63 -23.20 33.13
N GLY A 495 -7.44 -21.93 33.50
CA GLY A 495 -6.75 -21.49 34.71
C GLY A 495 -7.73 -20.97 35.75
#